data_6b815a6c2cee63e1d21917ed851d4a56
#
_entry.id   6b815a6c2cee63e1d21917ed851d4a56
#
_cell.length_a   1.000
_cell.length_b   1.000
_cell.length_c   1.000
_cell.angle_alpha   90.00
_cell.angle_beta   90.00
_cell.angle_gamma   90.00
#
_symmetry.space_group_name_H-M   'P 1'
#
loop_
_entity.id
_entity.type
_entity.pdbx_description
1 polymer ?
#
loop_
_entity_poly.entity_id
_entity_poly.type
_entity_poly.pdbx_seq_one_letter_code
_entity_poly.pdbx_strand_id
1 'polypeptide(L)'
;MPSMHVDFYSDTLRIDTGMEVIYPQNTTRTPAALRDVMKPPFQVLYLLHGIMRDQTGWIRFTNIEQYVMDMGLVVIMPTTYRGHYINQPHGYRYFDYITEELPKIVKNMFNISDKREDTFIAGLSMGGYGALKAAIEKPEQYSYAASLSGVVNIGTMFDSKDLYSDAERLQTFDNKDPRGGHDDILVRLKEQVKAGKELPKLFLAIGQQDFMYEDNVNFYNEIKDLTDVKFLEEPGGHTWDFWDRNIKKTVEWMPVKQRIQGYSQSFIV
;
A
#
# COMPACT_ATOMS: atom_id res chain seq x y z
N MET A 1 -19.13 -7.02 6.59
CA MET A 1 -18.81 -6.81 5.16
C MET A 1 -18.38 -8.13 4.54
N PRO A 2 -18.60 -8.38 3.24
CA PRO A 2 -17.99 -9.51 2.55
C PRO A 2 -16.47 -9.42 2.58
N SER A 3 -15.81 -10.50 3.03
CA SER A 3 -14.40 -10.74 2.89
C SER A 3 -14.26 -11.92 1.92
N MET A 4 -13.42 -11.78 0.90
CA MET A 4 -13.34 -12.71 -0.21
C MET A 4 -11.89 -13.04 -0.52
N HIS A 5 -11.60 -14.32 -0.70
CA HIS A 5 -10.39 -14.78 -1.34
C HIS A 5 -10.66 -14.95 -2.84
N VAL A 6 -9.82 -14.38 -3.69
CA VAL A 6 -9.98 -14.42 -5.15
C VAL A 6 -8.69 -14.89 -5.78
N ASP A 7 -8.74 -16.08 -6.39
CA ASP A 7 -7.67 -16.59 -7.24
C ASP A 7 -7.96 -16.25 -8.71
N PHE A 8 -6.92 -15.89 -9.44
CA PHE A 8 -7.00 -15.56 -10.85
C PHE A 8 -5.66 -15.79 -11.55
N TYR A 9 -5.73 -15.99 -12.86
CA TYR A 9 -4.52 -16.05 -13.69
C TYR A 9 -4.03 -14.64 -14.00
N SER A 10 -2.73 -14.38 -13.78
CA SER A 10 -2.08 -13.13 -14.16
C SER A 10 -1.31 -13.33 -15.47
N ASP A 11 -1.67 -12.59 -16.50
CA ASP A 11 -0.94 -12.56 -17.78
C ASP A 11 0.45 -11.95 -17.61
N THR A 12 0.59 -10.97 -16.73
CA THR A 12 1.87 -10.30 -16.43
C THR A 12 2.84 -11.23 -15.71
N LEU A 13 2.35 -11.98 -14.73
CA LEU A 13 3.15 -12.94 -13.96
C LEU A 13 3.20 -14.33 -14.61
N ARG A 14 2.26 -14.67 -15.51
CA ARG A 14 2.09 -15.97 -16.17
C ARG A 14 1.93 -17.13 -15.19
N ILE A 15 1.24 -16.87 -14.09
CA ILE A 15 0.88 -17.85 -13.06
C ILE A 15 -0.48 -17.52 -12.47
N ASP A 16 -1.10 -18.50 -11.81
CA ASP A 16 -2.22 -18.24 -10.92
C ASP A 16 -1.70 -17.52 -9.67
N THR A 17 -2.43 -16.48 -9.27
CA THR A 17 -2.13 -15.64 -8.10
C THR A 17 -3.41 -15.26 -7.39
N GLY A 18 -3.31 -14.65 -6.22
CA GLY A 18 -4.50 -14.34 -5.43
C GLY A 18 -4.48 -12.97 -4.78
N MET A 19 -5.66 -12.57 -4.34
CA MET A 19 -5.86 -11.39 -3.51
C MET A 19 -6.94 -11.63 -2.47
N GLU A 20 -6.81 -10.98 -1.30
CA GLU A 20 -7.92 -10.81 -0.35
C GLU A 20 -8.63 -9.50 -0.64
N VAL A 21 -9.95 -9.52 -0.52
CA VAL A 21 -10.79 -8.35 -0.80
C VAL A 21 -11.78 -8.13 0.34
N ILE A 22 -11.82 -6.89 0.86
CA ILE A 22 -12.88 -6.42 1.73
C ILE A 22 -13.78 -5.51 0.89
N TYR A 23 -15.09 -5.84 0.82
CA TYR A 23 -16.02 -5.14 -0.05
C TYR A 23 -17.20 -4.56 0.74
N PRO A 24 -17.56 -3.27 0.58
CA PRO A 24 -18.70 -2.67 1.26
C PRO A 24 -20.02 -3.34 0.88
N GLN A 25 -20.89 -3.56 1.87
CA GLN A 25 -22.20 -4.17 1.64
C GLN A 25 -23.30 -3.37 2.33
N ASN A 26 -24.30 -2.96 1.56
CA ASN A 26 -25.52 -2.40 2.11
C ASN A 26 -26.50 -3.53 2.45
N THR A 27 -27.00 -3.55 3.68
CA THR A 27 -27.94 -4.56 4.20
C THR A 27 -29.11 -3.88 4.87
N THR A 28 -30.14 -4.66 5.24
CA THR A 28 -31.26 -4.16 6.04
C THR A 28 -30.84 -3.64 7.42
N ARG A 29 -29.65 -4.08 7.90
CA ARG A 29 -29.06 -3.63 9.18
C ARG A 29 -28.18 -2.39 9.02
N THR A 30 -27.86 -1.99 7.80
CA THR A 30 -27.06 -0.79 7.56
C THR A 30 -27.82 0.45 8.07
N PRO A 31 -27.24 1.23 9.00
CA PRO A 31 -27.85 2.45 9.50
C PRO A 31 -28.24 3.40 8.36
N ALA A 32 -29.36 4.08 8.48
CA ALA A 32 -29.85 4.97 7.42
C ALA A 32 -28.81 6.00 6.97
N ALA A 33 -28.02 6.52 7.92
CA ALA A 33 -26.95 7.48 7.67
C ALA A 33 -25.78 6.92 6.82
N LEU A 34 -25.59 5.59 6.81
CA LEU A 34 -24.51 4.93 6.06
C LEU A 34 -24.98 4.33 4.72
N ARG A 35 -26.27 4.34 4.42
CA ARG A 35 -26.80 3.69 3.21
C ARG A 35 -26.26 4.30 1.92
N ASP A 36 -26.04 5.61 1.91
CA ASP A 36 -25.47 6.28 0.73
C ASP A 36 -23.97 6.07 0.61
N VAL A 37 -23.27 5.91 1.73
CA VAL A 37 -21.87 5.49 1.80
C VAL A 37 -21.64 4.12 1.17
N MET A 38 -22.60 3.22 1.38
CA MET A 38 -22.56 1.83 0.92
C MET A 38 -23.15 1.66 -0.49
N LYS A 39 -23.02 2.69 -1.35
CA LYS A 39 -23.42 2.65 -2.76
C LYS A 39 -22.20 2.77 -3.70
N PRO A 40 -22.06 1.88 -4.67
CA PRO A 40 -21.00 1.97 -5.67
C PRO A 40 -21.25 3.16 -6.65
N PRO A 41 -20.23 3.61 -7.42
CA PRO A 41 -18.86 3.09 -7.41
C PRO A 41 -18.11 3.48 -6.13
N PHE A 42 -17.38 2.51 -5.55
CA PHE A 42 -16.64 2.69 -4.30
C PHE A 42 -15.24 3.23 -4.53
N GLN A 43 -14.68 3.91 -3.53
CA GLN A 43 -13.26 4.19 -3.47
C GLN A 43 -12.47 2.90 -3.25
N VAL A 44 -11.19 2.87 -3.63
CA VAL A 44 -10.35 1.67 -3.51
C VAL A 44 -9.03 1.97 -2.83
N LEU A 45 -8.64 1.09 -1.92
CA LEU A 45 -7.32 1.04 -1.28
C LEU A 45 -6.60 -0.25 -1.71
N TYR A 46 -5.47 -0.12 -2.38
CA TYR A 46 -4.52 -1.21 -2.57
C TYR A 46 -3.61 -1.28 -1.35
N LEU A 47 -3.63 -2.42 -0.62
CA LEU A 47 -2.95 -2.58 0.66
C LEU A 47 -1.89 -3.69 0.57
N LEU A 48 -0.63 -3.29 0.55
CA LEU A 48 0.51 -4.11 0.18
C LEU A 48 1.18 -4.75 1.39
N HIS A 49 1.51 -6.04 1.30
CA HIS A 49 2.13 -6.82 2.39
C HIS A 49 3.66 -6.65 2.46
N GLY A 50 4.27 -7.04 3.58
CA GLY A 50 5.72 -7.11 3.78
C GLY A 50 6.36 -8.41 3.25
N ILE A 51 7.70 -8.47 3.22
CA ILE A 51 8.49 -9.52 2.55
C ILE A 51 8.25 -10.96 3.02
N MET A 52 7.82 -11.17 4.27
CA MET A 52 7.56 -12.49 4.83
C MET A 52 6.08 -12.87 4.82
N ARG A 53 5.27 -12.20 4.01
CA ARG A 53 3.81 -12.37 3.99
C ARG A 53 3.30 -12.50 2.56
N ASP A 54 2.02 -12.76 2.48
CA ASP A 54 1.22 -12.83 1.28
C ASP A 54 -0.04 -11.95 1.42
N GLN A 55 -1.01 -12.11 0.53
CA GLN A 55 -2.28 -11.39 0.55
C GLN A 55 -3.04 -11.50 1.88
N THR A 56 -2.84 -12.58 2.66
CA THR A 56 -3.59 -12.84 3.90
C THR A 56 -3.06 -12.05 5.10
N GLY A 57 -1.85 -11.48 4.99
CA GLY A 57 -1.13 -10.88 6.12
C GLY A 57 -1.94 -9.82 6.85
N TRP A 58 -2.54 -8.90 6.13
CA TRP A 58 -3.31 -7.81 6.72
C TRP A 58 -4.57 -8.28 7.45
N ILE A 59 -5.32 -9.24 6.88
CA ILE A 59 -6.52 -9.79 7.52
C ILE A 59 -6.18 -10.59 8.78
N ARG A 60 -5.07 -11.36 8.74
CA ARG A 60 -4.70 -12.26 9.84
C ARG A 60 -4.11 -11.56 11.05
N PHE A 61 -3.47 -10.40 10.86
CA PHE A 61 -2.68 -9.77 11.91
C PHE A 61 -3.14 -8.37 12.29
N THR A 62 -4.23 -7.88 11.68
CA THR A 62 -4.81 -6.56 11.98
C THR A 62 -6.32 -6.61 12.04
N ASN A 63 -6.90 -5.52 12.52
CA ASN A 63 -8.36 -5.31 12.52
C ASN A 63 -8.82 -4.48 11.30
N ILE A 64 -8.14 -4.59 10.16
CA ILE A 64 -8.43 -3.77 8.98
C ILE A 64 -9.90 -3.82 8.56
N GLU A 65 -10.54 -5.00 8.60
CA GLU A 65 -11.96 -5.14 8.27
C GLU A 65 -12.85 -4.27 9.17
N GLN A 66 -12.56 -4.21 10.48
CA GLN A 66 -13.29 -3.36 11.41
C GLN A 66 -13.04 -1.87 11.15
N TYR A 67 -11.81 -1.50 10.80
CA TYR A 67 -11.46 -0.10 10.57
C TYR A 67 -12.16 0.50 9.34
N VAL A 68 -12.47 -0.32 8.35
CA VAL A 68 -13.12 0.13 7.11
C VAL A 68 -14.63 -0.21 7.04
N MET A 69 -15.18 -0.81 8.11
CA MET A 69 -16.55 -1.33 8.12
C MET A 69 -17.61 -0.29 7.74
N ASP A 70 -17.45 0.95 8.20
CA ASP A 70 -18.39 2.04 7.99
C ASP A 70 -17.96 2.99 6.86
N MET A 71 -17.05 2.51 6.00
CA MET A 71 -16.52 3.25 4.88
C MET A 71 -16.97 2.63 3.56
N GLY A 72 -17.30 3.47 2.58
CA GLY A 72 -17.53 3.03 1.20
C GLY A 72 -16.20 2.73 0.48
N LEU A 73 -15.35 1.92 1.09
CA LEU A 73 -13.99 1.64 0.68
C LEU A 73 -13.80 0.16 0.40
N VAL A 74 -13.42 -0.17 -0.82
CA VAL A 74 -12.93 -1.52 -1.20
C VAL A 74 -11.46 -1.61 -0.82
N VAL A 75 -11.05 -2.66 -0.11
CA VAL A 75 -9.64 -2.92 0.19
C VAL A 75 -9.18 -4.13 -0.60
N ILE A 76 -8.13 -3.96 -1.40
CA ILE A 76 -7.52 -4.99 -2.24
C ILE A 76 -6.13 -5.30 -1.69
N MET A 77 -5.93 -6.53 -1.29
CA MET A 77 -4.67 -7.02 -0.73
C MET A 77 -4.08 -8.10 -1.66
N PRO A 78 -3.26 -7.71 -2.63
CA PRO A 78 -2.63 -8.67 -3.56
C PRO A 78 -1.42 -9.35 -2.94
N THR A 79 -0.93 -10.43 -3.58
CA THR A 79 0.37 -11.01 -3.23
C THR A 79 1.42 -10.73 -4.31
N THR A 80 2.64 -10.48 -3.86
CA THR A 80 3.85 -10.41 -4.69
C THR A 80 4.98 -11.23 -4.08
N TYR A 81 4.67 -12.04 -3.06
CA TYR A 81 5.65 -12.83 -2.29
C TYR A 81 6.85 -11.98 -1.87
N ARG A 82 8.07 -12.33 -2.32
CA ARG A 82 9.32 -11.61 -2.03
C ARG A 82 9.76 -10.70 -3.19
N GLY A 83 8.84 -10.27 -4.05
CA GLY A 83 9.12 -9.60 -5.33
C GLY A 83 9.40 -8.10 -5.26
N HIS A 84 9.43 -7.49 -4.07
CA HIS A 84 9.73 -6.07 -3.84
C HIS A 84 8.92 -5.07 -4.65
N TYR A 85 7.81 -5.49 -5.26
CA TYR A 85 7.00 -4.62 -6.10
C TYR A 85 7.81 -3.95 -7.22
N ILE A 86 8.85 -4.65 -7.72
CA ILE A 86 9.66 -4.21 -8.87
C ILE A 86 9.56 -5.21 -10.02
N ASN A 87 9.94 -4.78 -11.21
CA ASN A 87 10.10 -5.68 -12.35
C ASN A 87 11.49 -6.31 -12.26
N GLN A 88 11.54 -7.56 -11.84
CA GLN A 88 12.79 -8.27 -11.60
C GLN A 88 13.48 -8.64 -12.92
N PRO A 89 14.76 -8.32 -13.11
CA PRO A 89 15.50 -8.68 -14.33
C PRO A 89 15.50 -10.18 -14.64
N HIS A 90 15.55 -11.02 -13.61
CA HIS A 90 15.57 -12.49 -13.73
C HIS A 90 14.40 -13.14 -13.00
N GLY A 91 13.24 -12.48 -12.97
CA GLY A 91 12.05 -12.97 -12.28
C GLY A 91 10.75 -12.39 -12.84
N TYR A 92 9.83 -12.10 -11.96
CA TYR A 92 8.50 -11.62 -12.31
C TYR A 92 8.42 -10.10 -12.43
N ARG A 93 7.46 -9.61 -13.21
CA ARG A 93 7.19 -8.17 -13.41
C ARG A 93 6.16 -7.68 -12.39
N TYR A 94 6.53 -7.67 -11.10
CA TYR A 94 5.60 -7.34 -10.03
C TYR A 94 5.14 -5.88 -10.04
N PHE A 95 5.99 -4.94 -10.49
CA PHE A 95 5.58 -3.55 -10.61
C PHE A 95 4.46 -3.38 -11.63
N ASP A 96 4.61 -3.95 -12.81
CA ASP A 96 3.58 -3.88 -13.86
C ASP A 96 2.30 -4.62 -13.45
N TYR A 97 2.46 -5.75 -12.76
CA TYR A 97 1.31 -6.46 -12.20
C TYR A 97 0.49 -5.57 -11.26
N ILE A 98 1.12 -4.91 -10.29
CA ILE A 98 0.43 -4.07 -9.30
C ILE A 98 -0.13 -2.80 -9.90
N THR A 99 0.58 -2.16 -10.86
CA THR A 99 0.20 -0.83 -11.34
C THR A 99 -0.59 -0.84 -12.65
N GLU A 100 -0.51 -1.92 -13.43
CA GLU A 100 -1.13 -1.96 -14.76
C GLU A 100 -2.18 -3.06 -14.91
N GLU A 101 -1.90 -4.28 -14.43
CA GLU A 101 -2.81 -5.42 -14.60
C GLU A 101 -3.85 -5.50 -13.48
N LEU A 102 -3.42 -5.50 -12.23
CA LEU A 102 -4.30 -5.65 -11.07
C LEU A 102 -5.43 -4.60 -11.04
N PRO A 103 -5.19 -3.30 -11.32
CA PRO A 103 -6.27 -2.32 -11.38
C PRO A 103 -7.33 -2.63 -12.43
N LYS A 104 -6.94 -3.20 -13.57
CA LYS A 104 -7.89 -3.62 -14.62
C LYS A 104 -8.72 -4.83 -14.18
N ILE A 105 -8.07 -5.83 -13.56
CA ILE A 105 -8.74 -7.01 -13.02
C ILE A 105 -9.75 -6.59 -11.94
N VAL A 106 -9.34 -5.77 -10.99
CA VAL A 106 -10.19 -5.28 -9.89
C VAL A 106 -11.38 -4.49 -10.44
N LYS A 107 -11.18 -3.61 -11.43
CA LYS A 107 -12.24 -2.84 -12.07
C LYS A 107 -13.24 -3.73 -12.82
N ASN A 108 -12.78 -4.82 -13.42
CA ASN A 108 -13.64 -5.76 -14.11
C ASN A 108 -14.48 -6.62 -13.15
N MET A 109 -13.97 -6.91 -11.96
CA MET A 109 -14.63 -7.74 -10.97
C MET A 109 -15.52 -6.95 -10.01
N PHE A 110 -15.16 -5.71 -9.70
CA PHE A 110 -15.79 -4.91 -8.64
C PHE A 110 -16.23 -3.53 -9.15
N ASN A 111 -17.34 -3.04 -8.65
CA ASN A 111 -17.85 -1.70 -8.99
C ASN A 111 -17.12 -0.63 -8.18
N ILE A 112 -15.88 -0.33 -8.58
CA ILE A 112 -15.03 0.71 -8.01
C ILE A 112 -14.96 1.94 -8.91
N SER A 113 -14.60 3.09 -8.33
CA SER A 113 -14.32 4.32 -9.06
C SER A 113 -13.02 4.18 -9.88
N ASP A 114 -12.98 4.82 -11.04
CA ASP A 114 -11.78 4.93 -11.88
C ASP A 114 -11.07 6.28 -11.76
N LYS A 115 -11.51 7.08 -10.78
CA LYS A 115 -10.96 8.42 -10.56
C LYS A 115 -9.73 8.34 -9.67
N ARG A 116 -8.72 9.16 -10.00
CA ARG A 116 -7.50 9.32 -9.18
C ARG A 116 -7.83 9.66 -7.72
N GLU A 117 -8.74 10.61 -7.52
CA GLU A 117 -9.14 11.07 -6.17
C GLU A 117 -9.79 9.99 -5.30
N ASP A 118 -10.25 8.89 -5.90
CA ASP A 118 -10.90 7.77 -5.24
C ASP A 118 -9.97 6.54 -5.10
N THR A 119 -8.70 6.67 -5.53
CA THR A 119 -7.74 5.55 -5.56
C THR A 119 -6.58 5.83 -4.62
N PHE A 120 -6.36 4.90 -3.67
CA PHE A 120 -5.35 4.99 -2.62
C PHE A 120 -4.45 3.76 -2.64
N ILE A 121 -3.22 3.91 -2.13
CA ILE A 121 -2.29 2.81 -1.96
C ILE A 121 -1.56 2.92 -0.62
N ALA A 122 -1.39 1.80 0.07
CA ALA A 122 -0.66 1.76 1.34
C ALA A 122 0.07 0.42 1.48
N GLY A 123 1.03 0.36 2.38
CA GLY A 123 1.70 -0.90 2.68
C GLY A 123 2.65 -0.80 3.85
N LEU A 124 3.11 -1.96 4.32
CA LEU A 124 4.10 -2.07 5.38
C LEU A 124 5.43 -2.61 4.86
N SER A 125 6.54 -2.14 5.42
CA SER A 125 7.88 -2.67 5.14
C SER A 125 8.17 -2.69 3.62
N MET A 126 8.42 -3.85 3.02
CA MET A 126 8.50 -4.03 1.56
C MET A 126 7.27 -3.45 0.83
N GLY A 127 6.05 -3.64 1.37
CA GLY A 127 4.83 -3.05 0.81
C GLY A 127 4.76 -1.53 0.94
N GLY A 128 5.40 -0.97 1.98
CA GLY A 128 5.56 0.48 2.13
C GLY A 128 6.42 1.09 1.01
N TYR A 129 7.50 0.40 0.65
CA TYR A 129 8.29 0.74 -0.54
C TYR A 129 7.43 0.63 -1.82
N GLY A 130 6.72 -0.50 -1.99
CA GLY A 130 5.87 -0.72 -3.15
C GLY A 130 4.80 0.35 -3.32
N ALA A 131 4.17 0.78 -2.22
CA ALA A 131 3.17 1.84 -2.22
C ALA A 131 3.76 3.19 -2.64
N LEU A 132 4.91 3.58 -2.08
CA LEU A 132 5.59 4.81 -2.47
C LEU A 132 6.07 4.75 -3.92
N LYS A 133 6.69 3.64 -4.34
CA LYS A 133 7.16 3.47 -5.72
C LYS A 133 6.01 3.60 -6.72
N ALA A 134 4.90 2.90 -6.49
CA ALA A 134 3.73 2.98 -7.35
C ALA A 134 3.17 4.41 -7.43
N ALA A 135 3.06 5.09 -6.29
CA ALA A 135 2.55 6.45 -6.21
C ALA A 135 3.46 7.49 -6.89
N ILE A 136 4.78 7.31 -6.80
CA ILE A 136 5.77 8.19 -7.43
C ILE A 136 5.85 7.96 -8.94
N GLU A 137 5.83 6.70 -9.39
CA GLU A 137 5.96 6.35 -10.82
C GLU A 137 4.66 6.54 -11.60
N LYS A 138 3.52 6.38 -10.95
CA LYS A 138 2.18 6.49 -11.55
C LYS A 138 1.32 7.52 -10.79
N PRO A 139 1.78 8.77 -10.66
CA PRO A 139 1.10 9.78 -9.84
C PRO A 139 -0.31 10.13 -10.34
N GLU A 140 -0.60 9.83 -11.61
CA GLU A 140 -1.92 9.99 -12.19
C GLU A 140 -2.95 8.94 -11.74
N GLN A 141 -2.49 7.83 -11.11
CA GLN A 141 -3.37 6.75 -10.66
C GLN A 141 -3.81 6.92 -9.21
N TYR A 142 -2.97 7.49 -8.37
CA TYR A 142 -3.19 7.54 -6.92
C TYR A 142 -3.28 8.97 -6.41
N SER A 143 -4.19 9.24 -5.47
CA SER A 143 -4.30 10.56 -4.80
C SER A 143 -3.60 10.58 -3.45
N TYR A 144 -3.55 9.44 -2.75
CA TYR A 144 -2.93 9.27 -1.44
C TYR A 144 -2.11 7.99 -1.40
N ALA A 145 -0.93 8.06 -0.79
CA ALA A 145 -0.07 6.90 -0.57
C ALA A 145 0.47 6.88 0.86
N ALA A 146 0.54 5.69 1.46
CA ALA A 146 1.05 5.53 2.82
C ALA A 146 2.08 4.42 2.93
N SER A 147 3.12 4.67 3.72
CA SER A 147 4.21 3.75 4.02
C SER A 147 4.35 3.59 5.54
N LEU A 148 4.15 2.38 6.02
CA LEU A 148 4.29 2.00 7.42
C LEU A 148 5.59 1.22 7.59
N SER A 149 6.58 1.77 8.29
CA SER A 149 7.91 1.17 8.42
C SER A 149 8.51 0.76 7.06
N GLY A 150 8.37 1.63 6.06
CA GLY A 150 8.72 1.26 4.67
C GLY A 150 10.20 1.17 4.40
N VAL A 151 10.58 0.35 3.41
CA VAL A 151 11.94 0.28 2.86
C VAL A 151 12.17 1.50 1.97
N VAL A 152 12.42 2.65 2.57
CA VAL A 152 12.61 3.90 1.84
C VAL A 152 14.01 4.06 1.26
N ASN A 153 14.96 3.27 1.76
CA ASN A 153 16.32 3.13 1.25
C ASN A 153 16.52 1.71 0.70
N ILE A 154 16.38 1.56 -0.61
CA ILE A 154 16.51 0.25 -1.26
C ILE A 154 17.92 -0.34 -1.12
N GLY A 155 18.94 0.49 -0.89
CA GLY A 155 20.30 0.07 -0.66
C GLY A 155 20.47 -0.69 0.64
N THR A 156 19.78 -0.31 1.72
CA THR A 156 19.78 -1.04 2.99
C THR A 156 19.31 -2.49 2.78
N MET A 157 18.31 -2.69 1.93
CA MET A 157 17.84 -4.04 1.59
C MET A 157 18.83 -4.80 0.73
N PHE A 158 19.44 -4.14 -0.27
CA PHE A 158 20.44 -4.74 -1.13
C PHE A 158 21.66 -5.24 -0.34
N ASP A 159 22.10 -4.49 0.65
CA ASP A 159 23.25 -4.83 1.50
C ASP A 159 22.94 -5.91 2.55
N SER A 160 21.65 -6.13 2.87
CA SER A 160 21.25 -7.06 3.93
C SER A 160 21.44 -8.51 3.51
N LYS A 161 22.42 -9.19 4.12
CA LYS A 161 22.68 -10.62 3.92
C LYS A 161 21.68 -11.53 4.64
N ASP A 162 21.04 -11.02 5.67
CA ASP A 162 20.06 -11.77 6.46
C ASP A 162 18.68 -11.79 5.76
N LEU A 163 18.37 -10.77 4.98
CA LEU A 163 17.08 -10.67 4.28
C LEU A 163 17.11 -11.25 2.87
N TYR A 164 18.28 -11.26 2.21
CA TYR A 164 18.44 -11.73 0.84
C TYR A 164 19.60 -12.68 0.67
N SER A 165 19.31 -13.83 0.07
CA SER A 165 20.34 -14.69 -0.50
C SER A 165 20.98 -14.05 -1.74
N ASP A 166 22.16 -14.54 -2.14
CA ASP A 166 22.81 -14.10 -3.37
C ASP A 166 21.96 -14.38 -4.61
N ALA A 167 21.21 -15.48 -4.60
CA ALA A 167 20.27 -15.82 -5.66
C ALA A 167 19.13 -14.81 -5.77
N GLU A 168 18.57 -14.36 -4.65
CA GLU A 168 17.52 -13.33 -4.64
C GLU A 168 18.05 -11.96 -5.07
N ARG A 169 19.31 -11.60 -4.71
CA ARG A 169 19.94 -10.38 -5.20
C ARG A 169 20.17 -10.41 -6.72
N LEU A 170 20.61 -11.55 -7.23
CA LEU A 170 20.75 -11.76 -8.68
C LEU A 170 19.37 -11.62 -9.37
N GLN A 171 18.37 -12.32 -8.86
CA GLN A 171 17.01 -12.28 -9.44
C GLN A 171 16.40 -10.90 -9.43
N THR A 172 16.54 -10.18 -8.31
CA THR A 172 15.84 -8.93 -8.05
C THR A 172 16.57 -7.71 -8.61
N PHE A 173 17.91 -7.69 -8.56
CA PHE A 173 18.74 -6.53 -8.90
C PHE A 173 19.83 -6.81 -9.95
N ASP A 174 19.91 -8.02 -10.50
CA ASP A 174 21.02 -8.42 -11.40
C ASP A 174 22.41 -8.24 -10.74
N ASN A 175 22.48 -8.40 -9.41
CA ASN A 175 23.64 -8.08 -8.56
C ASN A 175 24.17 -6.63 -8.72
N LYS A 176 23.37 -5.71 -9.24
CA LYS A 176 23.71 -4.30 -9.37
C LYS A 176 23.14 -3.51 -8.20
N ASP A 177 23.92 -2.59 -7.66
CA ASP A 177 23.45 -1.67 -6.62
C ASP A 177 22.26 -0.84 -7.15
N PRO A 178 21.07 -0.91 -6.52
CA PRO A 178 19.91 -0.17 -7.00
C PRO A 178 19.94 1.32 -6.65
N ARG A 179 20.89 1.78 -5.81
CA ARG A 179 21.00 3.20 -5.41
C ARG A 179 21.27 4.09 -6.62
N GLY A 180 20.59 5.21 -6.66
CA GLY A 180 20.67 6.17 -7.77
C GLY A 180 19.99 5.72 -9.06
N GLY A 181 19.43 4.50 -9.08
CA GLY A 181 18.76 3.90 -10.23
C GLY A 181 17.24 4.08 -10.23
N HIS A 182 16.58 3.36 -11.14
CA HIS A 182 15.12 3.40 -11.32
C HIS A 182 14.35 2.89 -10.10
N ASP A 183 14.96 2.04 -9.28
CA ASP A 183 14.31 1.49 -8.09
C ASP A 183 14.59 2.31 -6.81
N ASP A 184 15.37 3.38 -6.91
CA ASP A 184 15.61 4.34 -5.84
C ASP A 184 14.48 5.38 -5.78
N ILE A 185 13.54 5.19 -4.83
CA ILE A 185 12.34 6.05 -4.73
C ILE A 185 12.64 7.51 -4.40
N LEU A 186 13.76 7.80 -3.71
CA LEU A 186 14.15 9.19 -3.44
C LEU A 186 14.59 9.91 -4.72
N VAL A 187 15.41 9.24 -5.53
CA VAL A 187 15.82 9.75 -6.84
C VAL A 187 14.62 9.97 -7.74
N ARG A 188 13.73 8.97 -7.82
CA ARG A 188 12.52 9.05 -8.66
C ARG A 188 11.58 10.15 -8.22
N LEU A 189 11.36 10.32 -6.91
CA LEU A 189 10.53 11.41 -6.38
C LEU A 189 11.09 12.77 -6.81
N LYS A 190 12.40 13.00 -6.62
CA LYS A 190 13.05 14.25 -7.01
C LYS A 190 12.94 14.52 -8.52
N GLU A 191 13.04 13.49 -9.35
CA GLU A 191 12.84 13.60 -10.79
C GLU A 191 11.41 13.97 -11.17
N GLN A 192 10.40 13.36 -10.55
CA GLN A 192 8.99 13.68 -10.80
C GLN A 192 8.64 15.11 -10.36
N VAL A 193 9.16 15.55 -9.21
CA VAL A 193 8.99 16.95 -8.75
C VAL A 193 9.63 17.92 -9.75
N LYS A 194 10.88 17.64 -10.20
CA LYS A 194 11.56 18.44 -11.21
C LYS A 194 10.81 18.48 -12.55
N ALA A 195 10.12 17.40 -12.88
CA ALA A 195 9.27 17.31 -14.07
C ALA A 195 7.91 18.03 -13.92
N GLY A 196 7.65 18.63 -12.76
CA GLY A 196 6.38 19.33 -12.47
C GLY A 196 5.17 18.44 -12.32
N LYS A 197 5.36 17.16 -11.98
CA LYS A 197 4.26 16.22 -11.75
C LYS A 197 3.58 16.49 -10.42
N GLU A 198 2.24 16.41 -10.40
CA GLU A 198 1.45 16.43 -9.18
C GLU A 198 1.53 15.08 -8.49
N LEU A 199 2.34 14.98 -7.43
CA LEU A 199 2.47 13.77 -6.65
C LEU A 199 1.24 13.55 -5.75
N PRO A 200 0.94 12.29 -5.38
CA PRO A 200 -0.01 11.98 -4.31
C PRO A 200 0.41 12.59 -2.98
N LYS A 201 -0.55 12.84 -2.09
CA LYS A 201 -0.23 13.13 -0.69
C LYS A 201 0.35 11.89 -0.02
N LEU A 202 1.43 12.06 0.74
CA LEU A 202 2.16 10.98 1.36
C LEU A 202 1.91 10.92 2.87
N PHE A 203 1.83 9.71 3.43
CA PHE A 203 1.84 9.47 4.87
C PHE A 203 2.93 8.46 5.18
N LEU A 204 3.88 8.85 6.02
CA LEU A 204 4.96 7.98 6.49
C LEU A 204 4.77 7.75 7.99
N ALA A 205 4.77 6.50 8.43
CA ALA A 205 4.77 6.15 9.85
C ALA A 205 5.93 5.22 10.18
N ILE A 206 6.66 5.53 11.25
CA ILE A 206 7.80 4.75 11.72
C ILE A 206 7.82 4.65 13.23
N GLY A 207 8.17 3.47 13.75
CA GLY A 207 8.41 3.24 15.16
C GLY A 207 9.81 3.66 15.58
N GLN A 208 9.92 4.32 16.74
CA GLN A 208 11.20 4.80 17.26
C GLN A 208 12.21 3.67 17.58
N GLN A 209 11.73 2.42 17.74
CA GLN A 209 12.55 1.23 17.97
C GLN A 209 12.64 0.34 16.71
N ASP A 210 12.17 0.82 15.56
CA ASP A 210 12.26 0.11 14.28
C ASP A 210 13.70 0.21 13.74
N PHE A 211 14.23 -0.89 13.23
CA PHE A 211 15.57 -0.91 12.63
C PHE A 211 15.68 -0.05 11.35
N MET A 212 14.55 0.33 10.75
CA MET A 212 14.47 1.25 9.61
C MET A 212 14.21 2.71 10.02
N TYR A 213 14.28 3.02 11.32
CA TYR A 213 13.94 4.34 11.84
C TYR A 213 14.76 5.45 11.17
N GLU A 214 16.09 5.32 11.18
CA GLU A 214 16.98 6.33 10.63
C GLU A 214 16.78 6.57 9.14
N ASP A 215 16.59 5.49 8.35
CA ASP A 215 16.31 5.60 6.93
C ASP A 215 15.00 6.37 6.67
N ASN A 216 13.95 6.10 7.45
CA ASN A 216 12.66 6.79 7.29
C ASN A 216 12.72 8.26 7.71
N VAL A 217 13.43 8.60 8.79
CA VAL A 217 13.66 9.99 9.20
C VAL A 217 14.47 10.75 8.15
N ASN A 218 15.54 10.15 7.63
CA ASN A 218 16.37 10.76 6.58
C ASN A 218 15.55 10.97 5.30
N PHE A 219 14.78 9.99 4.86
CA PHE A 219 13.91 10.10 3.70
C PHE A 219 12.90 11.23 3.87
N TYR A 220 12.20 11.30 5.02
CA TYR A 220 11.29 12.39 5.32
C TYR A 220 11.97 13.76 5.24
N ASN A 221 13.16 13.91 5.83
CA ASN A 221 13.90 15.17 5.79
C ASN A 221 14.28 15.61 4.37
N GLU A 222 14.53 14.66 3.47
CA GLU A 222 14.83 14.91 2.06
C GLU A 222 13.62 15.35 1.24
N ILE A 223 12.39 14.94 1.64
CA ILE A 223 11.20 15.16 0.82
C ILE A 223 10.18 16.15 1.39
N LYS A 224 10.29 16.53 2.68
CA LYS A 224 9.29 17.36 3.39
C LYS A 224 9.01 18.71 2.75
N ASP A 225 10.00 19.28 2.07
CA ASP A 225 9.89 20.56 1.38
C ASP A 225 9.61 20.40 -0.14
N LEU A 226 9.52 19.16 -0.62
CA LEU A 226 9.33 18.82 -2.04
C LEU A 226 7.90 18.36 -2.35
N THR A 227 7.18 17.80 -1.37
CA THR A 227 5.85 17.24 -1.57
C THR A 227 5.00 17.34 -0.30
N ASP A 228 3.67 17.18 -0.45
CA ASP A 228 2.75 17.12 0.71
C ASP A 228 2.93 15.78 1.43
N VAL A 229 3.68 15.78 2.52
CA VAL A 229 3.97 14.58 3.31
C VAL A 229 3.67 14.79 4.79
N LYS A 230 2.86 13.89 5.35
CA LYS A 230 2.65 13.76 6.78
C LYS A 230 3.57 12.69 7.34
N PHE A 231 4.33 13.03 8.37
CA PHE A 231 5.22 12.10 9.08
C PHE A 231 4.70 11.82 10.48
N LEU A 232 4.61 10.55 10.83
CA LEU A 232 4.23 10.08 12.16
C LEU A 232 5.34 9.21 12.75
N GLU A 233 5.86 9.68 13.86
CA GLU A 233 6.85 8.99 14.67
C GLU A 233 6.25 8.69 16.04
N GLU A 234 6.30 7.43 16.48
CA GLU A 234 5.79 7.04 17.77
C GLU A 234 6.53 5.81 18.34
N PRO A 235 6.41 5.51 19.63
CA PRO A 235 6.98 4.29 20.21
C PRO A 235 6.46 3.03 19.52
N GLY A 236 7.36 2.14 19.13
CA GLY A 236 7.08 0.86 18.46
C GLY A 236 8.26 0.37 17.64
N GLY A 237 8.23 -0.90 17.27
CA GLY A 237 9.23 -1.54 16.43
C GLY A 237 8.64 -2.01 15.10
N HIS A 238 9.38 -2.86 14.39
CA HIS A 238 8.98 -3.46 13.11
C HIS A 238 7.99 -4.62 13.33
N THR A 239 6.79 -4.31 13.85
CA THR A 239 5.85 -5.30 14.38
C THR A 239 4.40 -5.04 13.97
N TRP A 240 3.60 -6.12 14.00
CA TRP A 240 2.20 -6.06 13.60
C TRP A 240 1.34 -5.15 14.49
N ASP A 241 1.64 -5.06 15.78
CA ASP A 241 0.92 -4.14 16.69
C ASP A 241 1.14 -2.67 16.30
N PHE A 242 2.35 -2.31 15.83
CA PHE A 242 2.62 -0.99 15.28
C PHE A 242 1.84 -0.76 13.99
N TRP A 243 1.85 -1.72 13.07
CA TRP A 243 1.15 -1.59 11.78
C TRP A 243 -0.37 -1.61 11.93
N ASP A 244 -0.94 -2.41 12.84
CA ASP A 244 -2.38 -2.41 13.11
C ASP A 244 -2.85 -1.04 13.61
N ARG A 245 -2.15 -0.43 14.60
CA ARG A 245 -2.50 0.91 15.08
C ARG A 245 -2.38 1.96 13.99
N ASN A 246 -1.39 1.85 13.13
CA ASN A 246 -1.08 2.88 12.16
C ASN A 246 -1.84 2.72 10.83
N ILE A 247 -2.27 1.52 10.44
CA ILE A 247 -3.21 1.40 9.32
C ILE A 247 -4.57 2.03 9.66
N LYS A 248 -5.01 1.95 10.90
CA LYS A 248 -6.20 2.68 11.35
C LYS A 248 -6.05 4.19 11.13
N LYS A 249 -4.94 4.79 11.59
CA LYS A 249 -4.65 6.22 11.39
C LYS A 249 -4.51 6.58 9.91
N THR A 250 -3.98 5.67 9.12
CA THR A 250 -3.82 5.83 7.66
C THR A 250 -5.16 5.93 6.96
N VAL A 251 -6.09 4.99 7.20
CA VAL A 251 -7.42 5.05 6.59
C VAL A 251 -8.24 6.23 7.12
N GLU A 252 -7.97 6.67 8.35
CA GLU A 252 -8.56 7.88 8.94
C GLU A 252 -8.06 9.18 8.31
N TRP A 253 -6.82 9.20 7.85
CA TRP A 253 -6.21 10.34 7.17
C TRP A 253 -6.63 10.44 5.70
N MET A 254 -6.91 9.32 5.04
CA MET A 254 -7.37 9.31 3.65
C MET A 254 -8.74 9.99 3.51
N PRO A 255 -9.01 10.72 2.41
CA PRO A 255 -10.29 11.39 2.17
C PRO A 255 -11.36 10.39 1.73
N VAL A 256 -11.58 9.35 2.54
CA VAL A 256 -12.64 8.39 2.28
C VAL A 256 -13.96 9.14 2.34
N LYS A 257 -14.65 9.22 1.21
CA LYS A 257 -15.92 9.90 1.10
C LYS A 257 -16.91 9.29 2.09
N GLN A 258 -17.58 10.17 2.81
CA GLN A 258 -18.79 9.86 3.58
C GLN A 258 -18.56 9.10 4.90
N ARG A 259 -17.32 9.17 5.45
CA ARG A 259 -17.15 8.83 6.86
C ARG A 259 -17.95 9.82 7.72
N ILE A 260 -18.97 9.34 8.41
CA ILE A 260 -19.69 10.15 9.38
C ILE A 260 -18.82 10.24 10.64
N GLN A 261 -18.23 11.41 10.89
CA GLN A 261 -17.49 11.65 12.13
C GLN A 261 -18.41 11.43 13.33
N GLY A 262 -17.96 10.62 14.30
CA GLY A 262 -18.68 10.38 15.55
C GLY A 262 -19.66 9.22 15.53
N TYR A 263 -19.76 8.46 14.45
CA TYR A 263 -20.48 7.18 14.49
C TYR A 263 -19.64 6.17 15.27
N SER A 264 -20.03 5.90 16.52
CA SER A 264 -19.38 4.84 17.28
C SER A 264 -19.98 3.49 16.87
N GLN A 265 -19.13 2.46 16.77
CA GLN A 265 -19.48 1.06 16.46
C GLN A 265 -20.41 0.41 17.51
N SER A 266 -21.05 1.17 18.41
CA SER A 266 -21.83 0.70 19.55
C SER A 266 -23.15 0.03 19.20
N PHE A 267 -23.45 -0.26 17.92
CA PHE A 267 -24.72 -0.86 17.51
C PHE A 267 -24.60 -2.22 16.80
N ILE A 268 -23.44 -2.87 16.87
CA ILE A 268 -23.30 -4.25 16.37
C ILE A 268 -23.12 -5.17 17.58
N VAL A 269 -24.21 -5.52 18.24
CA VAL A 269 -24.33 -6.71 19.08
C VAL A 269 -25.53 -7.50 18.56
#